data_b7070a33f73efb9ee1678cd1a9f25135
#
_entry.id   b7070a33f73efb9ee1678cd1a9f25135
#
_cell.length_a   1.000
_cell.length_b   1.000
_cell.length_c   1.000
_cell.angle_alpha   90.00
_cell.angle_beta   90.00
_cell.angle_gamma   90.00
#
_symmetry.space_group_name_H-M   'P 1'
#
loop_
_entity.id
_entity.type
_entity.pdbx_description
1 polymer ?
#
loop_
_entity_poly.entity_id
_entity_poly.type
_entity_poly.pdbx_seq_one_letter_code
_entity_poly.pdbx_strand_id
1 'polypeptide(L)'
;AEAVRRGRAAAALRLQHARETAQLEQRLAAHDDDILHLAQELMPACVRRLQVHNQSPSEVMRAMIDGSEVYRGLPHPQRVLLRNVLRIVDREEAMRDSAQRAFVNVARRVQTIVHKQSADLRDMEEDHGRTPEVFDDLLRIDHGTALIGRLADSIAVLGGARPSRKWPKPVPLFSVLRGAMSRIMDFPRIDLHSVAKVNVDGISVEPLIHACAELFDNATRYSPPHTRVHVTAHEVQTGVAIEIEDAGISLNDVVRERVERKLEEAKAGIDVDDLGETPRLGLAVVGRLARMYDMQIALRQSAYGGVRAVLIVPRDMLTDEPAPAVAHGIGAAAVQRVDDDGNLIADERPYRKRRPTSGPPLHSSRSMSPPPEDDVPVVTEWTPEGLPQRRSRV
;
A
#
# COMPACT_ATOMS: atom_id res chain seq x y z
N ALA A 1 73.27 -12.82 -55.67
CA ALA A 1 73.34 -11.91 -54.52
C ALA A 1 71.93 -11.20 -54.25
N GLU A 2 71.25 -10.72 -55.26
CA GLU A 2 70.02 -9.97 -55.17
C GLU A 2 68.82 -10.82 -54.74
N ALA A 3 68.69 -12.04 -55.27
CA ALA A 3 67.63 -12.99 -54.86
C ALA A 3 67.73 -13.40 -53.39
N VAL A 4 68.94 -13.54 -52.85
CA VAL A 4 69.21 -13.86 -51.44
C VAL A 4 68.82 -12.64 -50.54
N ARG A 5 69.09 -11.41 -50.99
CA ARG A 5 68.63 -10.18 -50.25
C ARG A 5 67.11 -10.05 -50.23
N ARG A 6 66.49 -10.30 -51.38
CA ARG A 6 64.97 -10.24 -51.44
C ARG A 6 64.39 -11.37 -50.60
N GLY A 7 64.95 -12.56 -50.59
CA GLY A 7 64.49 -13.63 -49.72
C GLY A 7 64.67 -13.34 -48.23
N ARG A 8 65.75 -12.70 -47.80
CA ARG A 8 65.97 -12.27 -46.40
C ARG A 8 65.02 -11.12 -46.01
N ALA A 9 64.80 -10.17 -46.89
CA ALA A 9 63.84 -9.07 -46.65
C ALA A 9 62.44 -9.61 -46.54
N ALA A 10 62.01 -10.53 -47.40
CA ALA A 10 60.71 -11.17 -47.31
C ALA A 10 60.54 -12.02 -46.04
N ALA A 11 61.56 -12.71 -45.60
CA ALA A 11 61.54 -13.44 -44.32
C ALA A 11 61.48 -12.54 -43.12
N ALA A 12 62.21 -11.41 -43.10
CA ALA A 12 62.14 -10.40 -42.04
C ALA A 12 60.72 -9.75 -41.93
N LEU A 13 60.17 -9.43 -43.11
CA LEU A 13 58.79 -8.88 -43.14
C LEU A 13 57.77 -9.87 -42.63
N ARG A 14 57.87 -11.17 -43.01
CA ARG A 14 56.98 -12.21 -42.48
C ARG A 14 57.09 -12.37 -40.95
N LEU A 15 58.33 -12.29 -40.45
CA LEU A 15 58.58 -12.38 -39.01
C LEU A 15 58.05 -11.16 -38.28
N GLN A 16 58.13 -10.00 -38.89
CA GLN A 16 57.52 -8.78 -38.33
C GLN A 16 55.99 -8.88 -38.30
N HIS A 17 55.36 -9.26 -39.39
CA HIS A 17 53.89 -9.47 -39.42
C HIS A 17 53.44 -10.56 -38.43
N ALA A 18 54.17 -11.66 -38.30
CA ALA A 18 53.85 -12.69 -37.32
C ALA A 18 53.96 -12.17 -35.88
N ARG A 19 54.89 -11.28 -35.57
CA ARG A 19 55.00 -10.64 -34.26
C ARG A 19 53.85 -9.65 -34.02
N GLU A 20 53.49 -8.85 -35.04
CA GLU A 20 52.38 -7.89 -34.97
C GLU A 20 51.02 -8.62 -34.78
N THR A 21 50.78 -9.71 -35.53
CA THR A 21 49.57 -10.52 -35.36
C THR A 21 49.52 -11.17 -33.99
N ALA A 22 50.60 -11.75 -33.48
CA ALA A 22 50.65 -12.32 -32.14
C ALA A 22 50.41 -11.27 -31.04
N GLN A 23 50.94 -10.05 -31.21
CA GLN A 23 50.65 -8.93 -30.27
C GLN A 23 49.18 -8.48 -30.32
N LEU A 24 48.57 -8.44 -31.51
CA LEU A 24 47.15 -8.09 -31.65
C LEU A 24 46.26 -9.18 -31.05
N GLU A 25 46.56 -10.46 -31.29
CA GLU A 25 45.83 -11.59 -30.70
C GLU A 25 45.91 -11.58 -29.16
N GLN A 26 47.11 -11.31 -28.61
CA GLN A 26 47.28 -11.18 -27.16
C GLN A 26 46.51 -10.01 -26.58
N ARG A 27 46.47 -8.86 -27.27
CA ARG A 27 45.65 -7.72 -26.85
C ARG A 27 44.16 -8.00 -26.93
N LEU A 28 43.71 -8.72 -27.95
CA LEU A 28 42.31 -9.12 -28.11
C LEU A 28 41.91 -10.09 -26.98
N ALA A 29 42.72 -11.10 -26.70
CA ALA A 29 42.48 -12.03 -25.60
C ALA A 29 42.42 -11.31 -24.24
N ALA A 30 43.33 -10.37 -23.96
CA ALA A 30 43.30 -9.58 -22.74
C ALA A 30 42.03 -8.70 -22.66
N HIS A 31 41.58 -8.16 -23.78
CA HIS A 31 40.33 -7.37 -23.83
C HIS A 31 39.09 -8.21 -23.60
N ASP A 32 39.05 -9.43 -24.14
CA ASP A 32 37.99 -10.40 -23.93
C ASP A 32 37.91 -10.84 -22.44
N ASP A 33 39.09 -11.12 -21.83
CA ASP A 33 39.18 -11.43 -20.40
C ASP A 33 38.67 -10.28 -19.52
N ASP A 34 39.02 -9.04 -19.84
CA ASP A 34 38.51 -7.84 -19.13
C ASP A 34 36.98 -7.71 -19.22
N ILE A 35 36.40 -8.00 -20.39
CA ILE A 35 34.95 -7.99 -20.60
C ILE A 35 34.28 -9.11 -19.82
N LEU A 36 34.83 -10.30 -19.82
CA LEU A 36 34.32 -11.44 -19.06
C LEU A 36 34.36 -11.15 -17.54
N HIS A 37 35.45 -10.59 -17.05
CA HIS A 37 35.58 -10.19 -15.65
C HIS A 37 34.53 -9.14 -15.27
N LEU A 38 34.32 -8.14 -16.13
CA LEU A 38 33.24 -7.15 -15.90
C LEU A 38 31.87 -7.83 -15.84
N ALA A 39 31.54 -8.73 -16.77
CA ALA A 39 30.25 -9.36 -16.90
C ALA A 39 29.97 -10.41 -15.81
N GLN A 40 30.97 -11.23 -15.45
CA GLN A 40 30.78 -12.38 -14.56
C GLN A 40 31.07 -12.07 -13.09
N GLU A 41 31.88 -11.08 -12.79
CA GLU A 41 32.25 -10.75 -11.40
C GLU A 41 31.77 -9.39 -10.94
N LEU A 42 32.09 -8.33 -11.67
CA LEU A 42 31.79 -6.96 -11.20
C LEU A 42 30.31 -6.59 -11.29
N MET A 43 29.65 -6.87 -12.40
CA MET A 43 28.24 -6.60 -12.56
C MET A 43 27.39 -7.38 -11.55
N PRO A 44 27.57 -8.70 -11.36
CA PRO A 44 26.86 -9.45 -10.32
C PRO A 44 27.18 -8.97 -8.89
N ALA A 45 28.42 -8.52 -8.62
CA ALA A 45 28.78 -7.94 -7.34
C ALA A 45 28.02 -6.62 -7.06
N CYS A 46 27.89 -5.76 -8.08
CA CYS A 46 27.05 -4.55 -7.98
C CYS A 46 25.60 -4.90 -7.73
N VAL A 47 25.03 -5.82 -8.50
CA VAL A 47 23.64 -6.27 -8.33
C VAL A 47 23.40 -6.83 -6.93
N ARG A 48 24.30 -7.67 -6.42
CA ARG A 48 24.19 -8.19 -5.05
C ARG A 48 24.22 -7.07 -4.00
N ARG A 49 25.03 -6.03 -4.16
CA ARG A 49 25.07 -4.91 -3.22
C ARG A 49 23.76 -4.11 -3.23
N LEU A 50 23.19 -3.91 -4.41
CA LEU A 50 21.89 -3.25 -4.56
C LEU A 50 20.77 -4.09 -3.93
N GLN A 51 20.70 -5.39 -4.25
CA GLN A 51 19.57 -6.23 -3.84
C GLN A 51 19.69 -6.79 -2.41
N VAL A 52 20.89 -7.28 -2.02
CA VAL A 52 21.07 -7.99 -0.73
C VAL A 52 21.42 -7.02 0.39
N HIS A 53 22.24 -6.01 0.12
CA HIS A 53 22.68 -5.05 1.13
C HIS A 53 21.81 -3.78 1.16
N ASN A 54 20.81 -3.70 0.30
CA ASN A 54 19.89 -2.56 0.19
C ASN A 54 20.63 -1.20 0.10
N GLN A 55 21.80 -1.20 -0.55
CA GLN A 55 22.60 -0.01 -0.77
C GLN A 55 22.03 0.75 -1.97
N SER A 56 21.97 2.07 -1.88
CA SER A 56 21.56 2.89 -3.03
C SER A 56 22.59 2.80 -4.17
N PRO A 57 22.18 2.92 -5.46
CA PRO A 57 23.11 2.95 -6.58
C PRO A 57 24.22 4.00 -6.44
N SER A 58 23.89 5.14 -5.83
CA SER A 58 24.83 6.21 -5.53
C SER A 58 25.87 5.82 -4.47
N GLU A 59 25.47 5.02 -3.46
CA GLU A 59 26.41 4.48 -2.46
C GLU A 59 27.31 3.41 -3.07
N VAL A 60 26.75 2.50 -3.86
CA VAL A 60 27.51 1.48 -4.59
C VAL A 60 28.52 2.15 -5.53
N MET A 61 28.09 3.17 -6.28
CA MET A 61 28.95 3.91 -7.20
C MET A 61 30.10 4.61 -6.44
N ARG A 62 29.81 5.26 -5.31
CA ARG A 62 30.83 5.91 -4.47
C ARG A 62 31.83 4.90 -3.90
N ALA A 63 31.35 3.81 -3.34
CA ALA A 63 32.17 2.76 -2.78
C ALA A 63 33.08 2.10 -3.84
N MET A 64 32.59 1.96 -5.06
CA MET A 64 33.38 1.41 -6.18
C MET A 64 34.40 2.41 -6.73
N ILE A 65 34.02 3.68 -6.88
CA ILE A 65 34.92 4.71 -7.42
C ILE A 65 36.03 5.05 -6.42
N ASP A 66 35.71 5.21 -5.15
CA ASP A 66 36.61 5.72 -4.12
C ASP A 66 37.40 4.58 -3.42
N GLY A 67 36.83 3.35 -3.35
CA GLY A 67 37.34 2.28 -2.51
C GLY A 67 37.95 1.07 -3.21
N SER A 68 37.75 0.87 -4.52
CA SER A 68 38.12 -0.37 -5.18
C SER A 68 39.33 -0.21 -6.12
N GLU A 69 40.41 -0.90 -5.80
CA GLU A 69 41.58 -1.05 -6.75
C GLU A 69 41.15 -1.71 -8.04
N VAL A 70 40.20 -2.64 -7.98
CA VAL A 70 39.63 -3.35 -9.13
C VAL A 70 38.99 -2.37 -10.11
N TYR A 71 38.21 -1.40 -9.62
CA TYR A 71 37.62 -0.38 -10.50
C TYR A 71 38.66 0.53 -11.13
N ARG A 72 39.73 0.89 -10.40
CA ARG A 72 40.83 1.69 -10.94
C ARG A 72 41.64 0.95 -12.02
N GLY A 73 41.74 -0.38 -11.92
CA GLY A 73 42.37 -1.25 -12.89
C GLY A 73 41.61 -1.44 -14.19
N LEU A 74 40.30 -1.17 -14.21
CA LEU A 74 39.47 -1.34 -15.39
C LEU A 74 39.85 -0.35 -16.51
N PRO A 75 39.85 -0.82 -17.80
CA PRO A 75 39.97 0.06 -18.95
C PRO A 75 38.93 1.19 -18.94
N HIS A 76 39.30 2.38 -19.43
CA HIS A 76 38.44 3.54 -19.43
C HIS A 76 37.03 3.31 -20.00
N PRO A 77 36.83 2.60 -21.16
CA PRO A 77 35.50 2.33 -21.70
C PRO A 77 34.60 1.52 -20.75
N GLN A 78 35.16 0.54 -20.04
CA GLN A 78 34.44 -0.31 -19.11
C GLN A 78 34.02 0.45 -17.84
N ARG A 79 34.89 1.35 -17.35
CA ARG A 79 34.52 2.26 -16.25
C ARG A 79 33.36 3.18 -16.64
N VAL A 80 33.37 3.70 -17.87
CA VAL A 80 32.28 4.53 -18.40
C VAL A 80 31.01 3.72 -18.52
N LEU A 81 31.07 2.49 -19.04
CA LEU A 81 29.92 1.59 -19.16
C LEU A 81 29.30 1.31 -17.78
N LEU A 82 30.11 0.85 -16.83
CA LEU A 82 29.64 0.54 -15.47
C LEU A 82 28.98 1.76 -14.79
N ARG A 83 29.63 2.93 -14.92
CA ARG A 83 29.07 4.18 -14.40
C ARG A 83 27.73 4.56 -15.04
N ASN A 84 27.60 4.38 -16.35
CA ASN A 84 26.35 4.66 -17.05
C ASN A 84 25.24 3.69 -16.65
N VAL A 85 25.54 2.41 -16.51
CA VAL A 85 24.56 1.41 -16.02
C VAL A 85 24.09 1.75 -14.62
N LEU A 86 25.01 2.02 -13.68
CA LEU A 86 24.65 2.39 -12.32
C LEU A 86 23.83 3.70 -12.28
N ARG A 87 24.14 4.66 -13.14
CA ARG A 87 23.36 5.91 -13.25
C ARG A 87 21.95 5.69 -13.81
N ILE A 88 21.79 4.75 -14.74
CA ILE A 88 20.46 4.37 -15.27
C ILE A 88 19.64 3.73 -14.15
N VAL A 89 20.23 2.81 -13.40
CA VAL A 89 19.55 2.16 -12.26
C VAL A 89 19.15 3.18 -11.20
N ASP A 90 20.07 4.10 -10.82
CA ASP A 90 19.81 5.18 -9.86
C ASP A 90 18.64 6.09 -10.30
N ARG A 91 18.60 6.42 -11.59
CA ARG A 91 17.51 7.22 -12.15
C ARG A 91 16.17 6.46 -12.15
N GLU A 92 16.20 5.17 -12.45
CA GLU A 92 15.01 4.31 -12.43
C GLU A 92 14.45 4.17 -11.02
N GLU A 93 15.31 3.90 -10.02
CA GLU A 93 14.90 3.86 -8.61
C GLU A 93 14.33 5.22 -8.15
N ALA A 94 15.00 6.33 -8.50
CA ALA A 94 14.50 7.66 -8.16
C ALA A 94 13.14 7.98 -8.80
N MET A 95 12.89 7.50 -10.01
CA MET A 95 11.59 7.62 -10.67
C MET A 95 10.52 6.78 -9.97
N ARG A 96 10.83 5.51 -9.62
CA ARG A 96 9.92 4.63 -8.88
C ARG A 96 9.55 5.23 -7.53
N ASP A 97 10.52 5.71 -6.77
CA ASP A 97 10.31 6.37 -5.48
C ASP A 97 9.46 7.64 -5.62
N SER A 98 9.67 8.41 -6.69
CA SER A 98 8.88 9.61 -6.96
C SER A 98 7.43 9.27 -7.29
N ALA A 99 7.21 8.27 -8.15
CA ALA A 99 5.87 7.77 -8.48
C ALA A 99 5.16 7.23 -7.24
N GLN A 100 5.85 6.42 -6.43
CA GLN A 100 5.31 5.87 -5.18
C GLN A 100 4.88 6.98 -4.21
N ARG A 101 5.72 8.01 -4.01
CA ARG A 101 5.37 9.18 -3.19
C ARG A 101 4.17 9.95 -3.75
N ALA A 102 4.07 10.09 -5.07
CA ALA A 102 2.93 10.74 -5.71
C ALA A 102 1.63 9.97 -5.45
N PHE A 103 1.63 8.64 -5.60
CA PHE A 103 0.47 7.79 -5.29
C PHE A 103 0.04 7.89 -3.82
N VAL A 104 0.99 7.86 -2.88
CA VAL A 104 0.70 8.06 -1.45
C VAL A 104 0.06 9.41 -1.20
N ASN A 105 0.56 10.47 -1.83
CA ASN A 105 0.00 11.82 -1.66
C ASN A 105 -1.42 11.92 -2.22
N VAL A 106 -1.70 11.32 -3.38
CA VAL A 106 -3.06 11.26 -3.95
C VAL A 106 -3.98 10.47 -3.02
N ALA A 107 -3.55 9.30 -2.56
CA ALA A 107 -4.32 8.47 -1.63
C ALA A 107 -4.69 9.24 -0.35
N ARG A 108 -3.74 9.95 0.26
CA ARG A 108 -3.99 10.79 1.45
C ARG A 108 -4.98 11.92 1.19
N ARG A 109 -4.95 12.51 0.01
CA ARG A 109 -5.95 13.55 -0.36
C ARG A 109 -7.34 12.94 -0.49
N VAL A 110 -7.46 11.76 -1.11
CA VAL A 110 -8.72 11.01 -1.18
C VAL A 110 -9.22 10.67 0.23
N GLN A 111 -8.37 10.16 1.13
CA GLN A 111 -8.71 9.91 2.53
C GLN A 111 -9.29 11.15 3.22
N THR A 112 -8.68 12.33 3.02
CA THR A 112 -9.17 13.57 3.62
C THR A 112 -10.58 13.91 3.12
N ILE A 113 -10.85 13.73 1.83
CA ILE A 113 -12.17 13.98 1.23
C ILE A 113 -13.19 12.98 1.79
N VAL A 114 -12.84 11.70 1.82
CA VAL A 114 -13.70 10.62 2.34
C VAL A 114 -14.03 10.83 3.82
N HIS A 115 -13.06 11.20 4.66
CA HIS A 115 -13.30 11.48 6.07
C HIS A 115 -14.29 12.66 6.27
N LYS A 116 -14.15 13.70 5.45
CA LYS A 116 -15.10 14.82 5.47
C LYS A 116 -16.49 14.37 5.04
N GLN A 117 -16.58 13.63 3.93
CA GLN A 117 -17.84 13.12 3.42
C GLN A 117 -18.55 12.19 4.42
N SER A 118 -17.80 11.31 5.11
CA SER A 118 -18.36 10.46 6.16
C SER A 118 -18.83 11.25 7.39
N ALA A 119 -18.21 12.40 7.68
CA ALA A 119 -18.72 13.28 8.74
C ALA A 119 -20.01 13.97 8.31
N ASP A 120 -20.08 14.52 7.09
CA ASP A 120 -21.25 15.17 6.54
C ASP A 120 -22.45 14.17 6.45
N LEU A 121 -22.17 12.90 6.05
CA LEU A 121 -23.19 11.84 5.99
C LEU A 121 -23.75 11.50 7.38
N ARG A 122 -22.92 11.41 8.42
CA ARG A 122 -23.41 11.16 9.79
C ARG A 122 -24.28 12.29 10.30
N ASP A 123 -23.93 13.54 9.99
CA ASP A 123 -24.76 14.68 10.35
C ASP A 123 -26.13 14.59 9.63
N MET A 124 -26.16 14.16 8.36
CA MET A 124 -27.40 13.91 7.61
C MET A 124 -28.20 12.72 8.17
N GLU A 125 -27.55 11.63 8.57
CA GLU A 125 -28.18 10.48 9.23
C GLU A 125 -28.82 10.88 10.56
N GLU A 126 -28.15 11.75 11.33
CA GLU A 126 -28.70 12.28 12.61
C GLU A 126 -29.92 13.19 12.37
N ASP A 127 -29.91 14.02 11.31
CA ASP A 127 -30.98 14.90 10.95
C ASP A 127 -32.21 14.19 10.33
N HIS A 128 -31.96 13.15 9.50
CA HIS A 128 -32.98 12.47 8.70
C HIS A 128 -33.31 11.04 9.17
N GLY A 129 -32.73 10.57 10.26
CA GLY A 129 -32.87 9.19 10.76
C GLY A 129 -34.32 8.78 11.12
N ARG A 130 -35.27 9.70 11.09
CA ARG A 130 -36.71 9.43 11.28
C ARG A 130 -37.46 9.13 9.99
N THR A 131 -36.85 9.26 8.84
CA THR A 131 -37.43 9.00 7.52
C THR A 131 -36.77 7.75 6.94
N PRO A 132 -37.41 6.55 7.01
CA PRO A 132 -36.76 5.29 6.67
C PRO A 132 -36.16 5.25 5.26
N GLU A 133 -36.89 5.79 4.28
CA GLU A 133 -36.44 5.80 2.88
C GLU A 133 -35.13 6.61 2.67
N VAL A 134 -35.05 7.78 3.30
CA VAL A 134 -33.86 8.65 3.25
C VAL A 134 -32.72 8.03 4.03
N PHE A 135 -33.00 7.40 5.17
CA PHE A 135 -32.01 6.75 5.99
C PHE A 135 -31.35 5.57 5.28
N ASP A 136 -32.13 4.73 4.58
CA ASP A 136 -31.59 3.62 3.78
C ASP A 136 -30.69 4.10 2.64
N ASP A 137 -31.04 5.19 1.98
CA ASP A 137 -30.20 5.79 0.93
C ASP A 137 -28.91 6.37 1.50
N LEU A 138 -28.95 7.04 2.65
CA LEU A 138 -27.77 7.54 3.34
C LEU A 138 -26.82 6.42 3.76
N LEU A 139 -27.36 5.33 4.33
CA LEU A 139 -26.56 4.15 4.68
C LEU A 139 -25.84 3.55 3.47
N ARG A 140 -26.51 3.50 2.31
CA ARG A 140 -25.88 3.02 1.06
C ARG A 140 -24.75 3.92 0.63
N ILE A 141 -24.89 5.24 0.74
CA ILE A 141 -23.85 6.21 0.38
C ILE A 141 -22.69 6.14 1.40
N ASP A 142 -22.98 6.06 2.71
CA ASP A 142 -21.95 5.92 3.74
C ASP A 142 -21.12 4.65 3.51
N HIS A 143 -21.78 3.54 3.21
CA HIS A 143 -21.08 2.30 2.88
C HIS A 143 -20.21 2.42 1.64
N GLY A 144 -20.69 3.05 0.56
CA GLY A 144 -19.88 3.35 -0.64
C GLY A 144 -18.69 4.25 -0.31
N THR A 145 -18.88 5.24 0.52
CA THR A 145 -17.83 6.14 1.00
C THR A 145 -16.76 5.40 1.81
N ALA A 146 -17.17 4.47 2.68
CA ALA A 146 -16.25 3.62 3.44
C ALA A 146 -15.38 2.72 2.54
N LEU A 147 -15.95 2.19 1.44
CA LEU A 147 -15.20 1.40 0.45
C LEU A 147 -14.15 2.23 -0.29
N ILE A 148 -14.49 3.46 -0.69
CA ILE A 148 -13.53 4.39 -1.31
C ILE A 148 -12.39 4.71 -0.32
N GLY A 149 -12.73 4.93 0.96
CA GLY A 149 -11.76 5.13 2.02
C GLY A 149 -10.79 3.96 2.15
N ARG A 150 -11.32 2.74 2.20
CA ARG A 150 -10.49 1.51 2.25
C ARG A 150 -9.56 1.39 1.05
N LEU A 151 -10.05 1.68 -0.16
CA LEU A 151 -9.21 1.64 -1.37
C LEU A 151 -8.07 2.65 -1.29
N ALA A 152 -8.34 3.86 -0.81
CA ALA A 152 -7.31 4.88 -0.60
C ALA A 152 -6.29 4.46 0.48
N ASP A 153 -6.76 3.83 1.58
CA ASP A 153 -5.90 3.25 2.61
C ASP A 153 -5.00 2.15 2.02
N SER A 154 -5.55 1.28 1.17
CA SER A 154 -4.82 0.21 0.51
C SER A 154 -3.72 0.76 -0.40
N ILE A 155 -4.01 1.78 -1.22
CA ILE A 155 -3.02 2.47 -2.07
C ILE A 155 -1.92 3.12 -1.21
N ALA A 156 -2.28 3.76 -0.10
CA ALA A 156 -1.32 4.38 0.79
C ALA A 156 -0.37 3.35 1.43
N VAL A 157 -0.92 2.21 1.90
CA VAL A 157 -0.14 1.10 2.49
C VAL A 157 0.81 0.48 1.47
N LEU A 158 0.35 0.24 0.24
CA LEU A 158 1.18 -0.26 -0.85
C LEU A 158 2.32 0.71 -1.17
N GLY A 159 2.03 2.02 -1.12
CA GLY A 159 3.03 3.07 -1.21
C GLY A 159 3.95 3.22 0.01
N GLY A 160 3.86 2.32 0.99
CA GLY A 160 4.72 2.32 2.19
C GLY A 160 4.28 3.26 3.30
N ALA A 161 3.11 3.91 3.17
CA ALA A 161 2.57 4.73 4.24
C ALA A 161 1.97 3.85 5.35
N ARG A 162 2.10 4.30 6.60
CA ARG A 162 1.38 3.69 7.72
C ARG A 162 -0.06 4.22 7.75
N PRO A 163 -1.04 3.39 8.16
CA PRO A 163 -2.41 3.86 8.41
C PRO A 163 -2.41 5.09 9.30
N SER A 164 -3.14 6.12 8.92
CA SER A 164 -3.07 7.44 9.55
C SER A 164 -3.90 7.53 10.84
N ARG A 165 -4.94 6.71 10.97
CA ARG A 165 -5.86 6.73 12.12
C ARG A 165 -5.21 6.08 13.34
N LYS A 166 -5.14 6.82 14.43
CA LYS A 166 -4.68 6.34 15.74
C LYS A 166 -5.86 6.34 16.69
N TRP A 167 -5.98 5.27 17.45
CA TRP A 167 -6.99 5.13 18.48
C TRP A 167 -6.40 5.56 19.81
N PRO A 168 -7.06 6.45 20.57
CA PRO A 168 -6.48 6.98 21.81
C PRO A 168 -6.47 5.97 22.96
N LYS A 169 -7.21 4.87 22.83
CA LYS A 169 -7.38 3.84 23.85
C LYS A 169 -7.35 2.46 23.21
N PRO A 170 -6.99 1.41 23.97
CA PRO A 170 -7.09 0.04 23.52
C PRO A 170 -8.51 -0.33 23.09
N VAL A 171 -8.63 -1.27 22.16
CA VAL A 171 -9.92 -1.73 21.61
C VAL A 171 -10.00 -3.27 21.74
N PRO A 172 -11.12 -3.83 22.25
CA PRO A 172 -11.30 -5.27 22.29
C PRO A 172 -11.18 -5.89 20.89
N LEU A 173 -10.50 -7.04 20.76
CA LEU A 173 -10.31 -7.71 19.48
C LEU A 173 -11.63 -7.97 18.75
N PHE A 174 -12.67 -8.35 19.47
CA PHE A 174 -14.01 -8.51 18.91
C PHE A 174 -14.52 -7.25 18.22
N SER A 175 -14.31 -6.06 18.80
CA SER A 175 -14.67 -4.79 18.21
C SER A 175 -13.82 -4.44 16.99
N VAL A 176 -12.55 -4.82 17.00
CA VAL A 176 -11.63 -4.67 15.84
C VAL A 176 -12.14 -5.51 14.66
N LEU A 177 -12.50 -6.78 14.90
CA LEU A 177 -13.04 -7.64 13.86
C LEU A 177 -14.39 -7.14 13.32
N ARG A 178 -15.26 -6.64 14.18
CA ARG A 178 -16.51 -5.98 13.74
C ARG A 178 -16.22 -4.71 12.90
N GLY A 179 -15.21 -3.94 13.28
CA GLY A 179 -14.75 -2.80 12.50
C GLY A 179 -14.23 -3.20 11.12
N ALA A 180 -13.59 -4.36 11.01
CA ALA A 180 -13.19 -4.91 9.71
C ALA A 180 -14.40 -5.34 8.87
N MET A 181 -15.40 -5.98 9.48
CA MET A 181 -16.65 -6.35 8.80
C MET A 181 -17.37 -5.13 8.23
N SER A 182 -17.44 -4.02 8.94
CA SER A 182 -18.14 -2.80 8.47
C SER A 182 -17.48 -2.17 7.22
N ARG A 183 -16.32 -2.66 6.81
CA ARG A 183 -15.59 -2.14 5.63
C ARG A 183 -15.69 -3.03 4.39
N ILE A 184 -16.55 -4.04 4.40
CA ILE A 184 -16.77 -4.95 3.27
C ILE A 184 -18.25 -4.99 2.88
N MET A 185 -18.52 -5.29 1.59
CA MET A 185 -19.89 -5.35 1.08
C MET A 185 -20.68 -6.52 1.68
N ASP A 186 -20.09 -7.69 1.67
CA ASP A 186 -20.72 -8.95 2.03
C ASP A 186 -20.58 -9.27 3.53
N PHE A 187 -20.56 -8.24 4.39
CA PHE A 187 -20.40 -8.41 5.84
C PHE A 187 -21.43 -9.35 6.50
N PRO A 188 -22.70 -9.50 6.01
CA PRO A 188 -23.65 -10.41 6.61
C PRO A 188 -23.26 -11.89 6.48
N ARG A 189 -22.28 -12.20 5.62
CA ARG A 189 -21.76 -13.56 5.44
C ARG A 189 -20.64 -13.92 6.42
N ILE A 190 -20.14 -12.95 7.19
CA ILE A 190 -19.07 -13.19 8.17
C ILE A 190 -19.68 -13.59 9.51
N ASP A 191 -19.30 -14.77 9.98
CA ASP A 191 -19.67 -15.30 11.28
C ASP A 191 -18.47 -15.29 12.24
N LEU A 192 -18.54 -14.45 13.28
CA LEU A 192 -17.52 -14.40 14.33
C LEU A 192 -17.83 -15.41 15.43
N HIS A 193 -16.94 -16.38 15.62
CA HIS A 193 -17.06 -17.42 16.65
C HIS A 193 -15.83 -17.46 17.54
N SER A 194 -16.00 -17.74 18.84
CA SER A 194 -14.89 -18.02 19.76
C SER A 194 -13.73 -17.01 19.65
N VAL A 195 -14.04 -15.70 19.75
CA VAL A 195 -13.02 -14.66 19.73
C VAL A 195 -12.36 -14.51 21.08
N ALA A 196 -11.03 -14.58 21.13
CA ALA A 196 -10.21 -14.37 22.32
C ALA A 196 -10.51 -13.01 23.00
N LYS A 197 -10.57 -13.00 24.33
CA LYS A 197 -10.85 -11.80 25.13
C LYS A 197 -9.58 -10.98 25.38
N VAL A 198 -8.99 -10.48 24.32
CA VAL A 198 -7.78 -9.64 24.37
C VAL A 198 -8.06 -8.24 23.84
N ASN A 199 -7.24 -7.29 24.24
CA ASN A 199 -7.31 -5.90 23.75
C ASN A 199 -6.15 -5.63 22.81
N VAL A 200 -6.44 -4.90 21.74
CA VAL A 200 -5.46 -4.43 20.75
C VAL A 200 -5.04 -3.01 21.12
N ASP A 201 -3.73 -2.76 21.13
CA ASP A 201 -3.18 -1.42 21.38
C ASP A 201 -3.65 -0.41 20.33
N GLY A 202 -3.91 0.81 20.76
CA GLY A 202 -4.54 1.86 19.94
C GLY A 202 -3.81 2.16 18.63
N ILE A 203 -2.48 2.02 18.58
CA ILE A 203 -1.69 2.21 17.35
C ILE A 203 -1.90 1.06 16.37
N SER A 204 -2.16 -0.13 16.88
CA SER A 204 -2.28 -1.38 16.15
C SER A 204 -3.70 -1.69 15.66
N VAL A 205 -4.71 -0.96 16.17
CA VAL A 205 -6.13 -1.18 15.83
C VAL A 205 -6.38 -1.00 14.33
N GLU A 206 -6.00 0.12 13.77
CA GLU A 206 -6.28 0.46 12.36
C GLU A 206 -5.58 -0.48 11.37
N PRO A 207 -4.29 -0.80 11.53
CA PRO A 207 -3.61 -1.81 10.74
C PRO A 207 -4.29 -3.17 10.77
N LEU A 208 -4.75 -3.61 11.94
CA LEU A 208 -5.40 -4.90 12.09
C LEU A 208 -6.80 -4.92 11.47
N ILE A 209 -7.59 -3.85 11.66
CA ILE A 209 -8.87 -3.67 10.96
C ILE A 209 -8.68 -3.77 9.45
N HIS A 210 -7.68 -3.11 8.91
CA HIS A 210 -7.41 -3.09 7.48
C HIS A 210 -7.00 -4.47 6.96
N ALA A 211 -6.07 -5.13 7.62
CA ALA A 211 -5.64 -6.48 7.23
C ALA A 211 -6.81 -7.49 7.26
N CYS A 212 -7.61 -7.47 8.33
CA CYS A 212 -8.78 -8.32 8.43
C CYS A 212 -9.85 -7.99 7.37
N ALA A 213 -10.10 -6.73 7.07
CA ALA A 213 -11.05 -6.31 6.04
C ALA A 213 -10.66 -6.83 4.65
N GLU A 214 -9.37 -6.76 4.29
CA GLU A 214 -8.87 -7.32 3.03
C GLU A 214 -9.01 -8.85 2.98
N LEU A 215 -8.76 -9.54 4.09
CA LEU A 215 -8.94 -11.00 4.16
C LEU A 215 -10.43 -11.40 4.11
N PHE A 216 -11.32 -10.66 4.76
CA PHE A 216 -12.77 -10.89 4.72
C PHE A 216 -13.33 -10.65 3.31
N ASP A 217 -12.92 -9.58 2.64
CA ASP A 217 -13.31 -9.29 1.26
C ASP A 217 -12.86 -10.39 0.30
N ASN A 218 -11.64 -10.89 0.46
CA ASN A 218 -11.15 -12.03 -0.32
C ASN A 218 -11.97 -13.29 -0.04
N ALA A 219 -12.22 -13.63 1.22
CA ALA A 219 -12.98 -14.81 1.61
C ALA A 219 -14.43 -14.78 1.06
N THR A 220 -15.10 -13.63 1.12
CA THR A 220 -16.46 -13.49 0.59
C THR A 220 -16.49 -13.44 -0.94
N ARG A 221 -15.51 -12.80 -1.58
CA ARG A 221 -15.44 -12.67 -3.04
C ARG A 221 -15.17 -14.00 -3.75
N TYR A 222 -14.32 -14.86 -3.16
CA TYR A 222 -13.90 -16.12 -3.79
C TYR A 222 -14.71 -17.33 -3.32
N SER A 223 -15.70 -17.13 -2.46
CA SER A 223 -16.64 -18.18 -2.04
C SER A 223 -18.06 -17.97 -2.63
N PRO A 224 -18.82 -19.04 -2.85
CA PRO A 224 -20.19 -18.96 -3.36
C PRO A 224 -21.06 -18.00 -2.52
N PRO A 225 -21.98 -17.23 -3.13
CA PRO A 225 -22.75 -16.19 -2.40
C PRO A 225 -23.59 -16.70 -1.23
N HIS A 226 -23.98 -17.95 -1.23
CA HIS A 226 -24.80 -18.60 -0.19
C HIS A 226 -24.00 -19.21 0.95
N THR A 227 -22.66 -19.21 0.86
CA THR A 227 -21.79 -19.77 1.90
C THR A 227 -21.39 -18.70 2.90
N ARG A 228 -21.12 -19.13 4.13
CA ARG A 228 -20.62 -18.27 5.19
C ARG A 228 -19.10 -18.35 5.30
N VAL A 229 -18.51 -17.31 5.83
CA VAL A 229 -17.10 -17.24 6.19
C VAL A 229 -17.01 -17.30 7.71
N HIS A 230 -16.31 -18.30 8.22
CA HIS A 230 -16.15 -18.52 9.66
C HIS A 230 -14.86 -17.86 10.14
N VAL A 231 -14.98 -17.06 11.18
CA VAL A 231 -13.85 -16.34 11.78
C VAL A 231 -13.72 -16.72 13.24
N THR A 232 -12.55 -17.23 13.62
CA THR A 232 -12.21 -17.56 15.00
C THR A 232 -10.93 -16.85 15.40
N ALA A 233 -10.74 -16.61 16.70
CA ALA A 233 -9.50 -16.02 17.20
C ALA A 233 -9.13 -16.66 18.53
N HIS A 234 -7.92 -17.20 18.61
CA HIS A 234 -7.41 -17.94 19.77
C HIS A 234 -6.07 -17.37 20.23
N GLU A 235 -5.87 -17.31 21.54
CA GLU A 235 -4.56 -16.99 22.08
C GLU A 235 -3.57 -18.09 21.77
N VAL A 236 -2.38 -17.70 21.32
CA VAL A 236 -1.25 -18.58 21.05
C VAL A 236 -0.01 -18.07 21.78
N GLN A 237 1.04 -18.88 21.84
CA GLN A 237 2.25 -18.52 22.57
C GLN A 237 2.89 -17.20 22.10
N THR A 238 2.77 -16.88 20.81
CA THR A 238 3.35 -15.67 20.18
C THR A 238 2.41 -14.46 20.15
N GLY A 239 1.12 -14.64 20.54
CA GLY A 239 0.11 -13.58 20.49
C GLY A 239 -1.29 -14.13 20.27
N VAL A 240 -1.99 -13.73 19.21
CA VAL A 240 -3.32 -14.20 18.85
C VAL A 240 -3.33 -14.67 17.40
N ALA A 241 -3.85 -15.85 17.16
CA ALA A 241 -4.13 -16.38 15.82
C ALA A 241 -5.59 -16.08 15.45
N ILE A 242 -5.80 -15.35 14.37
CA ILE A 242 -7.10 -15.09 13.76
C ILE A 242 -7.19 -16.00 12.54
N GLU A 243 -8.17 -16.91 12.54
CA GLU A 243 -8.41 -17.83 11.45
C GLU A 243 -9.68 -17.43 10.70
N ILE A 244 -9.57 -17.32 9.38
CA ILE A 244 -10.65 -16.92 8.47
C ILE A 244 -10.82 -18.05 7.48
N GLU A 245 -11.93 -18.80 7.60
CA GLU A 245 -12.22 -19.96 6.77
C GLU A 245 -13.37 -19.68 5.81
N ASP A 246 -13.11 -19.87 4.55
CA ASP A 246 -14.11 -19.78 3.49
C ASP A 246 -14.44 -21.17 2.91
N ALA A 247 -15.53 -21.25 2.15
CA ALA A 247 -15.96 -22.41 1.40
C ALA A 247 -15.78 -22.20 -0.12
N GLY A 248 -14.77 -21.44 -0.51
CA GLY A 248 -14.47 -21.11 -1.89
C GLY A 248 -13.78 -22.22 -2.66
N ILE A 249 -13.08 -21.85 -3.73
CA ILE A 249 -12.28 -22.79 -4.51
C ILE A 249 -11.02 -23.13 -3.72
N SER A 250 -10.80 -24.41 -3.45
CA SER A 250 -9.59 -24.89 -2.81
C SER A 250 -8.36 -24.52 -3.63
N LEU A 251 -7.35 -23.97 -2.96
CA LEU A 251 -6.06 -23.72 -3.59
C LEU A 251 -5.37 -25.08 -3.83
N ASN A 252 -5.21 -25.44 -5.10
CA ASN A 252 -4.26 -26.53 -5.42
C ASN A 252 -2.83 -26.10 -5.06
N ASP A 253 -1.93 -27.05 -4.90
CA ASP A 253 -0.55 -26.76 -4.46
C ASP A 253 0.15 -25.71 -5.34
N VAL A 254 -0.05 -25.74 -6.65
CA VAL A 254 0.56 -24.78 -7.58
C VAL A 254 0.03 -23.35 -7.38
N VAL A 255 -1.28 -23.20 -7.14
CA VAL A 255 -1.90 -21.90 -6.88
C VAL A 255 -1.50 -21.39 -5.50
N ARG A 256 -1.43 -22.29 -4.50
CA ARG A 256 -0.97 -21.95 -3.15
C ARG A 256 0.45 -21.40 -3.17
N GLU A 257 1.39 -22.11 -3.78
CA GLU A 257 2.79 -21.65 -3.92
C GLU A 257 2.90 -20.31 -4.64
N ARG A 258 2.07 -20.08 -5.65
CA ARG A 258 2.02 -18.78 -6.36
C ARG A 258 1.52 -17.66 -5.46
N VAL A 259 0.49 -17.91 -4.65
CA VAL A 259 -0.07 -16.91 -3.72
C VAL A 259 0.88 -16.65 -2.56
N GLU A 260 1.51 -17.69 -2.00
CA GLU A 260 2.54 -17.55 -0.96
C GLU A 260 3.74 -16.76 -1.47
N ARG A 261 4.20 -17.03 -2.69
CA ARG A 261 5.26 -16.24 -3.33
C ARG A 261 4.87 -14.77 -3.48
N LYS A 262 3.65 -14.48 -3.94
CA LYS A 262 3.14 -13.10 -4.03
C LYS A 262 3.04 -12.41 -2.68
N LEU A 263 2.70 -13.13 -1.63
CA LEU A 263 2.73 -12.61 -0.26
C LEU A 263 4.16 -12.25 0.20
N GLU A 264 5.15 -13.10 -0.13
CA GLU A 264 6.55 -12.82 0.17
C GLU A 264 7.10 -11.65 -0.67
N GLU A 265 6.78 -11.60 -1.96
CA GLU A 265 7.13 -10.47 -2.84
C GLU A 265 6.51 -9.16 -2.32
N ALA A 266 5.25 -9.18 -1.88
CA ALA A 266 4.56 -8.03 -1.29
C ALA A 266 5.19 -7.55 0.03
N LYS A 267 5.79 -8.44 0.81
CA LYS A 267 6.59 -8.07 1.97
C LYS A 267 7.83 -7.26 1.56
N ALA A 268 8.45 -7.58 0.43
CA ALA A 268 9.61 -6.86 -0.09
C ALA A 268 9.28 -5.48 -0.65
N GLY A 269 8.08 -5.27 -1.14
CA GLY A 269 7.57 -4.06 -1.80
C GLY A 269 6.92 -4.43 -3.12
N ILE A 270 5.91 -3.68 -3.55
CA ILE A 270 5.23 -3.93 -4.83
C ILE A 270 5.88 -3.05 -5.89
N ASP A 271 6.19 -3.65 -7.02
CA ASP A 271 6.49 -2.92 -8.24
C ASP A 271 5.19 -2.34 -8.82
N VAL A 272 5.23 -1.09 -9.27
CA VAL A 272 4.05 -0.43 -9.89
C VAL A 272 3.59 -1.20 -11.12
N ASP A 273 4.50 -1.92 -11.78
CA ASP A 273 4.23 -2.76 -12.93
C ASP A 273 3.40 -4.03 -12.59
N ASP A 274 3.39 -4.45 -11.32
CA ASP A 274 2.54 -5.56 -10.83
C ASP A 274 1.06 -5.17 -10.65
N LEU A 275 0.74 -3.89 -10.75
CA LEU A 275 -0.62 -3.34 -10.73
C LEU A 275 -1.30 -3.51 -12.10
N GLY A 276 -1.35 -4.73 -12.64
CA GLY A 276 -2.03 -5.04 -13.91
C GLY A 276 -3.49 -4.56 -13.97
N GLU A 277 -4.16 -4.78 -15.10
CA GLU A 277 -5.50 -4.25 -15.44
C GLU A 277 -6.61 -4.54 -14.39
N THR A 278 -6.43 -5.53 -13.52
CA THR A 278 -7.31 -5.81 -12.36
C THR A 278 -6.44 -6.10 -11.13
N PRO A 279 -6.04 -5.08 -10.37
CA PRO A 279 -5.14 -5.26 -9.25
C PRO A 279 -5.83 -6.06 -8.13
N ARG A 280 -5.31 -7.25 -7.85
CA ARG A 280 -5.66 -8.03 -6.66
C ARG A 280 -4.87 -7.48 -5.47
N LEU A 281 -5.17 -6.23 -5.10
CA LEU A 281 -4.40 -5.45 -4.13
C LEU A 281 -4.49 -6.03 -2.71
N GLY A 282 -5.59 -6.69 -2.36
CA GLY A 282 -5.87 -7.09 -0.99
C GLY A 282 -4.78 -7.92 -0.32
N LEU A 283 -4.33 -9.02 -0.93
CA LEU A 283 -3.27 -9.85 -0.35
C LEU A 283 -1.92 -9.13 -0.29
N ALA A 284 -1.64 -8.27 -1.26
CA ALA A 284 -0.46 -7.44 -1.27
C ALA A 284 -0.46 -6.43 -0.11
N VAL A 285 -1.61 -5.81 0.16
CA VAL A 285 -1.83 -4.94 1.34
C VAL A 285 -1.60 -5.71 2.63
N VAL A 286 -2.17 -6.92 2.75
CA VAL A 286 -1.98 -7.77 3.94
C VAL A 286 -0.50 -8.12 4.11
N GLY A 287 0.22 -8.52 3.05
CA GLY A 287 1.65 -8.82 3.10
C GLY A 287 2.47 -7.60 3.57
N ARG A 288 2.13 -6.41 3.06
CA ARG A 288 2.81 -5.16 3.45
C ARG A 288 2.54 -4.78 4.91
N LEU A 289 1.29 -4.89 5.36
CA LEU A 289 0.92 -4.67 6.76
C LEU A 289 1.58 -5.70 7.67
N ALA A 290 1.60 -6.99 7.28
CA ALA A 290 2.25 -8.04 8.02
C ALA A 290 3.73 -7.72 8.28
N ARG A 291 4.45 -7.27 7.26
CA ARG A 291 5.84 -6.83 7.43
C ARG A 291 5.99 -5.60 8.33
N MET A 292 5.11 -4.58 8.17
CA MET A 292 5.23 -3.33 8.94
C MET A 292 4.95 -3.49 10.43
N TYR A 293 4.15 -4.50 10.81
CA TYR A 293 3.67 -4.74 12.16
C TYR A 293 4.07 -6.11 12.72
N ASP A 294 5.01 -6.78 12.08
CA ASP A 294 5.53 -8.11 12.45
C ASP A 294 4.43 -9.19 12.61
N MET A 295 3.34 -9.05 11.86
CA MET A 295 2.31 -10.07 11.77
C MET A 295 2.75 -11.19 10.84
N GLN A 296 2.29 -12.41 11.10
CA GLN A 296 2.53 -13.54 10.21
C GLN A 296 1.23 -13.95 9.54
N ILE A 297 1.30 -14.27 8.24
CA ILE A 297 0.15 -14.77 7.50
C ILE A 297 0.51 -16.09 6.81
N ALA A 298 -0.39 -17.07 6.92
CA ALA A 298 -0.32 -18.34 6.23
C ALA A 298 -1.66 -18.69 5.60
N LEU A 299 -1.63 -19.31 4.43
CA LEU A 299 -2.82 -19.82 3.75
C LEU A 299 -2.81 -21.35 3.81
N ARG A 300 -3.91 -21.93 4.26
CA ARG A 300 -4.09 -23.38 4.39
C ARG A 300 -5.38 -23.81 3.71
N GLN A 301 -5.53 -25.08 3.50
CA GLN A 301 -6.80 -25.64 3.06
C GLN A 301 -7.83 -25.57 4.20
N SER A 302 -9.03 -25.10 3.88
CA SER A 302 -10.17 -25.07 4.80
C SER A 302 -10.83 -26.44 4.92
N ALA A 303 -11.36 -26.74 6.09
CA ALA A 303 -12.20 -27.91 6.29
C ALA A 303 -13.53 -27.84 5.51
N TYR A 304 -13.94 -26.64 5.11
CA TYR A 304 -15.16 -26.40 4.31
C TYR A 304 -14.92 -26.46 2.79
N GLY A 305 -13.72 -26.88 2.37
CA GLY A 305 -13.37 -27.06 0.95
C GLY A 305 -12.69 -25.86 0.28
N GLY A 306 -12.64 -24.70 0.96
CA GLY A 306 -12.01 -23.46 0.48
C GLY A 306 -10.62 -23.20 1.06
N VAL A 307 -10.40 -21.97 1.49
CA VAL A 307 -9.13 -21.48 2.04
C VAL A 307 -9.30 -21.11 3.52
N ARG A 308 -8.30 -21.45 4.32
CA ARG A 308 -8.12 -20.95 5.67
C ARG A 308 -6.94 -19.99 5.69
N ALA A 309 -7.22 -18.70 5.83
CA ALA A 309 -6.20 -17.70 6.10
C ALA A 309 -5.96 -17.61 7.62
N VAL A 310 -4.72 -17.76 8.05
CA VAL A 310 -4.30 -17.65 9.45
C VAL A 310 -3.42 -16.42 9.59
N LEU A 311 -3.91 -15.42 10.33
CA LEU A 311 -3.19 -14.20 10.65
C LEU A 311 -2.75 -14.24 12.11
N ILE A 312 -1.46 -14.26 12.37
CA ILE A 312 -0.89 -14.22 13.72
C ILE A 312 -0.56 -12.79 14.06
N VAL A 313 -1.22 -12.28 15.07
CA VAL A 313 -1.02 -10.93 15.63
C VAL A 313 -0.02 -11.04 16.78
N PRO A 314 1.16 -10.40 16.74
CA PRO A 314 2.16 -10.53 17.78
C PRO A 314 1.73 -9.84 19.08
N ARG A 315 2.35 -10.22 20.19
CA ARG A 315 2.05 -9.66 21.52
C ARG A 315 2.26 -8.14 21.58
N ASP A 316 3.21 -7.61 20.83
CA ASP A 316 3.51 -6.16 20.79
C ASP A 316 2.34 -5.32 20.22
N MET A 317 1.40 -5.94 19.52
CA MET A 317 0.16 -5.30 19.07
C MET A 317 -1.00 -5.43 20.07
N LEU A 318 -0.81 -6.19 21.15
CA LEU A 318 -1.81 -6.47 22.17
C LEU A 318 -1.46 -5.74 23.47
N THR A 319 -2.45 -5.56 24.33
CA THR A 319 -2.23 -4.93 25.65
C THR A 319 -3.18 -5.53 26.70
N ASP A 320 -2.71 -5.55 27.93
CA ASP A 320 -3.51 -5.92 29.10
C ASP A 320 -4.30 -4.72 29.67
N GLU A 321 -4.07 -3.51 29.13
CA GLU A 321 -4.82 -2.32 29.55
C GLU A 321 -6.32 -2.53 29.29
N PRO A 322 -7.18 -2.15 30.26
CA PRO A 322 -8.61 -2.30 30.11
C PRO A 322 -9.14 -1.40 28.98
N ALA A 323 -9.78 -2.02 28.01
CA ALA A 323 -10.49 -1.28 26.97
C ALA A 323 -11.79 -0.72 27.57
N PRO A 324 -12.21 0.50 27.19
CA PRO A 324 -13.50 1.02 27.58
C PRO A 324 -14.62 0.07 27.14
N ALA A 325 -15.60 -0.16 28.02
CA ALA A 325 -16.69 -1.10 27.78
C ALA A 325 -17.56 -0.76 26.55
N VAL A 326 -17.47 0.47 26.08
CA VAL A 326 -18.18 0.97 24.88
C VAL A 326 -17.17 1.17 23.76
N ALA A 327 -17.29 0.39 22.69
CA ALA A 327 -16.49 0.57 21.48
C ALA A 327 -16.81 1.95 20.86
N HIS A 328 -15.85 2.86 20.93
CA HIS A 328 -15.98 4.19 20.33
C HIS A 328 -16.11 4.06 18.79
N GLY A 329 -17.33 4.17 18.28
CA GLY A 329 -17.61 4.43 16.87
C GLY A 329 -17.30 3.31 15.87
N ILE A 330 -17.06 2.08 16.31
CA ILE A 330 -16.98 0.91 15.44
C ILE A 330 -18.33 0.19 15.48
N GLY A 331 -19.25 0.52 14.58
CA GLY A 331 -20.49 -0.25 14.35
C GLY A 331 -21.37 -0.51 15.58
N ALA A 332 -21.25 0.29 16.62
CA ALA A 332 -22.10 0.19 17.78
C ALA A 332 -23.42 0.90 17.47
N ALA A 333 -24.43 0.15 17.04
CA ALA A 333 -25.77 0.51 17.40
C ALA A 333 -25.77 0.71 18.92
N ALA A 334 -26.30 1.84 19.39
CA ALA A 334 -26.36 2.16 20.81
C ALA A 334 -26.92 0.94 21.56
N VAL A 335 -26.08 0.29 22.36
CA VAL A 335 -26.57 -0.76 23.27
C VAL A 335 -27.49 -0.04 24.24
N GLN A 336 -28.78 -0.33 24.14
CA GLN A 336 -29.77 0.21 25.08
C GLN A 336 -29.32 -0.26 26.47
N ARG A 337 -29.05 0.71 27.35
CA ARG A 337 -28.76 0.41 28.74
C ARG A 337 -30.02 -0.10 29.40
N VAL A 338 -29.95 -1.26 30.00
CA VAL A 338 -30.99 -1.80 30.88
C VAL A 338 -30.55 -1.63 32.34
N ASP A 339 -31.44 -1.31 33.23
CA ASP A 339 -31.19 -1.34 34.67
C ASP A 339 -31.10 -2.80 35.17
N ASP A 340 -30.78 -2.98 36.45
CA ASP A 340 -30.65 -4.30 37.06
C ASP A 340 -31.99 -5.08 37.08
N ASP A 341 -33.12 -4.40 36.83
CA ASP A 341 -34.48 -4.97 36.73
C ASP A 341 -34.91 -5.26 35.29
N GLY A 342 -34.01 -5.01 34.28
CA GLY A 342 -34.27 -5.29 32.86
C GLY A 342 -35.06 -4.22 32.12
N ASN A 343 -35.29 -3.04 32.70
CA ASN A 343 -35.99 -1.94 32.05
C ASN A 343 -35.02 -1.05 31.27
N LEU A 344 -35.44 -0.52 30.12
CA LEU A 344 -34.65 0.37 29.28
C LEU A 344 -34.40 1.69 30.02
N ILE A 345 -33.15 2.01 30.31
CA ILE A 345 -32.74 3.32 30.81
C ILE A 345 -32.80 4.30 29.63
N ALA A 346 -33.75 5.24 29.67
CA ALA A 346 -33.77 6.34 28.73
C ALA A 346 -32.48 7.16 28.87
N ASP A 347 -31.67 7.22 27.82
CA ASP A 347 -30.44 8.02 27.81
C ASP A 347 -30.85 9.50 27.79
N GLU A 348 -30.91 10.13 28.96
CA GLU A 348 -31.04 11.58 29.10
C GLU A 348 -29.72 12.22 28.65
N ARG A 349 -29.46 12.17 27.36
CA ARG A 349 -28.43 13.03 26.79
C ARG A 349 -28.89 14.46 26.95
N PRO A 350 -28.09 15.34 27.60
CA PRO A 350 -28.46 16.74 27.66
C PRO A 350 -28.62 17.21 26.21
N TYR A 351 -29.82 17.70 25.90
CA TYR A 351 -30.16 18.28 24.60
C TYR A 351 -29.05 19.27 24.21
N ARG A 352 -28.18 18.85 23.30
CA ARG A 352 -27.12 19.71 22.77
C ARG A 352 -27.84 20.83 22.04
N LYS A 353 -27.87 22.04 22.64
CA LYS A 353 -28.37 23.22 21.96
C LYS A 353 -27.81 23.23 20.55
N ARG A 354 -28.71 23.19 19.56
CA ARG A 354 -28.33 23.31 18.15
C ARG A 354 -27.36 24.45 18.04
N ARG A 355 -26.14 24.19 17.57
CA ARG A 355 -25.31 25.24 17.00
C ARG A 355 -26.14 25.87 15.90
N PRO A 356 -26.35 27.20 15.90
CA PRO A 356 -27.01 27.83 14.79
C PRO A 356 -26.17 27.47 13.55
N THR A 357 -26.80 26.73 12.64
CA THR A 357 -26.28 26.57 11.29
C THR A 357 -26.07 27.96 10.76
N SER A 358 -24.85 28.37 10.51
CA SER A 358 -24.49 29.58 9.78
C SER A 358 -24.80 29.38 8.29
N GLY A 359 -26.05 28.98 8.01
CA GLY A 359 -26.64 29.13 6.71
C GLY A 359 -27.24 30.56 6.64
N PRO A 360 -27.16 31.24 5.50
CA PRO A 360 -27.80 32.53 5.36
C PRO A 360 -29.27 32.38 5.67
N PRO A 361 -29.92 33.33 6.42
CA PRO A 361 -31.32 33.26 6.81
C PRO A 361 -32.17 33.17 5.54
N LEU A 362 -33.06 32.17 5.47
CA LEU A 362 -34.14 32.13 4.49
C LEU A 362 -34.96 33.40 4.66
N HIS A 363 -34.90 34.27 3.67
CA HIS A 363 -35.54 35.55 3.62
C HIS A 363 -37.06 35.39 3.73
N SER A 364 -37.64 35.94 4.82
CA SER A 364 -39.01 36.37 4.80
C SER A 364 -39.13 37.50 3.75
N SER A 365 -40.16 37.39 2.91
CA SER A 365 -40.50 38.32 1.84
C SER A 365 -40.55 39.79 2.33
N ARG A 366 -39.47 40.53 2.09
CA ARG A 366 -39.47 41.99 2.07
C ARG A 366 -38.73 42.42 0.81
N SER A 367 -39.36 43.35 0.09
CA SER A 367 -38.99 43.94 -1.18
C SER A 367 -37.49 44.05 -1.38
N MET A 368 -36.98 43.33 -2.37
CA MET A 368 -35.60 43.42 -2.83
C MET A 368 -35.39 44.70 -3.64
N SER A 369 -34.48 45.54 -3.17
CA SER A 369 -33.69 46.36 -4.08
C SER A 369 -32.64 45.43 -4.73
N PRO A 370 -32.36 45.58 -6.05
CA PRO A 370 -31.38 44.76 -6.70
C PRO A 370 -29.98 45.01 -6.08
N PRO A 371 -29.18 43.98 -5.89
CA PRO A 371 -27.80 44.18 -5.42
C PRO A 371 -27.00 44.99 -6.46
N PRO A 372 -26.02 45.80 -6.02
CA PRO A 372 -25.15 46.49 -6.95
C PRO A 372 -24.39 45.50 -7.84
N GLU A 373 -24.37 45.78 -9.13
CA GLU A 373 -23.80 44.93 -10.20
C GLU A 373 -22.28 44.76 -10.16
N ASP A 374 -21.56 45.20 -9.12
CA ASP A 374 -20.12 45.40 -9.15
C ASP A 374 -19.22 44.26 -8.59
N ASP A 375 -19.77 43.11 -8.19
CA ASP A 375 -18.97 42.07 -7.52
C ASP A 375 -18.86 40.73 -8.27
N VAL A 376 -19.27 40.64 -9.52
CA VAL A 376 -18.98 39.47 -10.35
C VAL A 376 -17.66 39.71 -11.08
N PRO A 377 -16.60 38.94 -10.84
CA PRO A 377 -15.34 39.09 -11.58
C PRO A 377 -15.57 38.73 -13.04
N VAL A 378 -15.69 39.76 -13.87
CA VAL A 378 -15.79 39.58 -15.32
C VAL A 378 -14.40 39.21 -15.84
N VAL A 379 -14.29 38.01 -16.42
CA VAL A 379 -13.07 37.57 -17.11
C VAL A 379 -13.00 38.33 -18.45
N THR A 380 -12.12 39.30 -18.52
CA THR A 380 -11.95 40.14 -19.73
C THR A 380 -10.78 39.71 -20.63
N GLU A 381 -9.87 38.88 -20.12
CA GLU A 381 -8.69 38.42 -20.86
C GLU A 381 -8.46 36.92 -20.75
N TRP A 382 -8.13 36.29 -21.85
CA TRP A 382 -7.86 34.84 -21.95
C TRP A 382 -6.43 34.65 -22.48
N THR A 383 -5.71 33.65 -21.98
CA THR A 383 -4.41 33.26 -22.54
C THR A 383 -4.61 32.60 -23.91
N PRO A 384 -3.57 32.56 -24.77
CA PRO A 384 -3.65 31.87 -26.07
C PRO A 384 -4.07 30.40 -25.98
N GLU A 385 -3.96 29.80 -24.78
CA GLU A 385 -4.30 28.40 -24.47
C GLU A 385 -5.71 28.27 -23.87
N GLY A 386 -6.52 29.34 -23.83
CA GLY A 386 -7.93 29.28 -23.40
C GLY A 386 -8.17 29.30 -21.89
N LEU A 387 -7.23 29.74 -21.07
CA LEU A 387 -7.40 29.90 -19.64
C LEU A 387 -7.69 31.39 -19.25
N PRO A 388 -8.59 31.63 -18.26
CA PRO A 388 -8.89 32.98 -17.80
C PRO A 388 -7.73 33.59 -17.02
N GLN A 389 -7.34 34.81 -17.39
CA GLN A 389 -6.27 35.59 -16.72
C GLN A 389 -6.84 36.38 -15.55
N ARG A 390 -6.35 36.12 -14.32
CA ARG A 390 -6.69 36.91 -13.14
C ARG A 390 -5.68 38.06 -12.96
N ARG A 391 -6.12 39.30 -12.97
CA ARG A 391 -5.28 40.40 -12.51
C ARG A 391 -5.27 40.49 -10.99
N SER A 392 -4.08 40.44 -10.39
CA SER A 392 -3.90 40.79 -8.97
C SER A 392 -4.13 42.28 -8.83
N ARG A 393 -5.06 42.69 -7.97
CA ARG A 393 -5.11 44.08 -7.49
C ARG A 393 -4.00 44.25 -6.45
N VAL A 394 -3.05 45.13 -6.74
CA VAL A 394 -2.10 45.68 -5.78
C VAL A 394 -2.81 46.66 -4.89
#